data_85936cad757b9d8f69d4a4a21996e745
#
_entry.id   85936cad757b9d8f69d4a4a21996e745
#
_cell.length_a   1.000
_cell.length_b   1.000
_cell.length_c   1.000
_cell.angle_alpha   90.00
_cell.angle_beta   90.00
_cell.angle_gamma   90.00
#
_symmetry.space_group_name_H-M   'P 1'
#
loop_
_entity.id
_entity.type
_entity.pdbx_description
1 polymer ?
#
loop_
_entity_poly.entity_id
_entity_poly.type
_entity_poly.pdbx_seq_one_letter_code
_entity_poly.pdbx_strand_id
1 'polypeptide(L)'
;MSLPVEAVIDFLKSEQARGKTHVYLDDDAREGLRELFIRARQQVAKPEEISQETANHSASASAPTPEIPAVVELKIEGADKAAKLESIRQQADNWQPAKALDSLRENMVFATGSPDAKLMLIGDAPGHNEEKEAEPFVGPAGQKLNDILKAMGVSREEVYISNLVKFRPSMPRQTTNNRKPSPEEMAACLPLVMAEISIVQPTLIIALGGTVAEGLLGLDGKISEMREKWHDLSGIPVRVTYHPSYLLQSGGSNQVKRSLWEDMLAAMEKLDLPISEKQKSFFLPKS
;
A
#
# COMPACT_ATOMS: atom_id res chain seq x y z
N MET A 1 -10.39 -17.16 -27.39
CA MET A 1 -10.21 -15.85 -28.09
C MET A 1 -9.48 -14.88 -27.14
N SER A 2 -8.14 -14.97 -27.10
CA SER A 2 -7.27 -14.13 -26.27
C SER A 2 -6.61 -12.98 -27.07
N LEU A 3 -7.16 -12.66 -28.22
CA LEU A 3 -6.54 -11.84 -29.27
C LEU A 3 -6.13 -10.38 -28.94
N PRO A 4 -6.79 -9.60 -28.06
CA PRO A 4 -6.38 -8.20 -27.91
C PRO A 4 -5.14 -8.01 -27.00
N VAL A 5 -5.00 -8.80 -25.95
CA VAL A 5 -3.89 -8.65 -24.98
C VAL A 5 -2.58 -9.17 -25.59
N GLU A 6 -2.59 -10.30 -26.27
CA GLU A 6 -1.43 -10.86 -26.96
C GLU A 6 -0.91 -9.91 -28.05
N ALA A 7 -1.80 -9.29 -28.83
CA ALA A 7 -1.42 -8.31 -29.85
C ALA A 7 -0.71 -7.08 -29.25
N VAL A 8 -1.14 -6.60 -28.09
CA VAL A 8 -0.49 -5.49 -27.39
C VAL A 8 0.89 -5.91 -26.87
N ILE A 9 1.01 -7.09 -26.29
CA ILE A 9 2.29 -7.64 -25.82
C ILE A 9 3.27 -7.81 -26.98
N ASP A 10 2.82 -8.34 -28.11
CA ASP A 10 3.66 -8.53 -29.30
C ASP A 10 4.10 -7.20 -29.92
N PHE A 11 3.21 -6.21 -29.94
CA PHE A 11 3.55 -4.84 -30.35
C PHE A 11 4.65 -4.26 -29.44
N LEU A 12 4.49 -4.32 -28.13
CA LEU A 12 5.47 -3.80 -27.18
C LEU A 12 6.83 -4.51 -27.29
N LYS A 13 6.83 -5.84 -27.45
CA LYS A 13 8.05 -6.61 -27.70
C LYS A 13 8.73 -6.20 -29.01
N SER A 14 7.97 -5.95 -30.06
CA SER A 14 8.52 -5.51 -31.35
C SER A 14 9.16 -4.12 -31.25
N GLU A 15 8.58 -3.20 -30.52
CA GLU A 15 9.15 -1.86 -30.32
C GLU A 15 10.40 -1.92 -29.42
N GLN A 16 10.41 -2.79 -28.43
CA GLN A 16 11.60 -3.06 -27.59
C GLN A 16 12.75 -3.66 -28.44
N ALA A 17 12.46 -4.59 -29.34
CA ALA A 17 13.46 -5.17 -30.25
C ALA A 17 14.02 -4.11 -31.24
N ARG A 18 13.29 -3.05 -31.51
CA ARG A 18 13.74 -1.89 -32.31
C ARG A 18 14.53 -0.86 -31.49
N GLY A 19 14.85 -1.16 -30.22
CA GLY A 19 15.65 -0.29 -29.35
C GLY A 19 14.86 0.85 -28.71
N LYS A 20 13.53 0.85 -28.78
CA LYS A 20 12.71 1.84 -28.07
C LYS A 20 12.51 1.42 -26.63
N THR A 21 12.93 2.26 -25.71
CA THR A 21 12.77 2.07 -24.27
C THR A 21 11.45 2.64 -23.73
N HIS A 22 10.75 3.45 -24.53
CA HIS A 22 9.49 4.09 -24.17
C HIS A 22 8.55 4.13 -25.37
N VAL A 23 7.29 3.82 -25.16
CA VAL A 23 6.21 4.00 -26.13
C VAL A 23 5.30 5.10 -25.61
N TYR A 24 5.10 6.15 -26.42
CA TYR A 24 4.14 7.19 -26.08
C TYR A 24 2.74 6.70 -26.39
N LEU A 25 1.87 6.73 -25.38
CA LEU A 25 0.46 6.41 -25.52
C LEU A 25 -0.32 7.72 -25.39
N ASP A 26 -1.14 8.03 -26.37
CA ASP A 26 -2.13 9.10 -26.27
C ASP A 26 -3.27 8.70 -25.30
N ASP A 27 -4.15 9.63 -25.01
CA ASP A 27 -5.20 9.42 -24.01
C ASP A 27 -6.20 8.33 -24.44
N ASP A 28 -6.49 8.22 -25.75
CA ASP A 28 -7.38 7.19 -26.31
C ASP A 28 -6.75 5.79 -26.19
N ALA A 29 -5.45 5.64 -26.45
CA ALA A 29 -4.73 4.38 -26.29
C ALA A 29 -4.63 3.95 -24.83
N ARG A 30 -4.47 4.90 -23.90
CA ARG A 30 -4.48 4.64 -22.45
C ARG A 30 -5.83 4.15 -21.99
N GLU A 31 -6.92 4.76 -22.46
CA GLU A 31 -8.28 4.37 -22.10
C GLU A 31 -8.63 3.01 -22.68
N GLY A 32 -8.25 2.70 -23.91
CA GLY A 32 -8.40 1.40 -24.53
C GLY A 32 -7.65 0.28 -23.78
N LEU A 33 -6.42 0.52 -23.34
CA LEU A 33 -5.67 -0.42 -22.50
C LEU A 33 -6.32 -0.64 -21.13
N ARG A 34 -6.86 0.41 -20.53
CA ARG A 34 -7.58 0.35 -19.25
C ARG A 34 -8.84 -0.50 -19.35
N GLU A 35 -9.62 -0.33 -20.41
CA GLU A 35 -10.81 -1.16 -20.68
C GLU A 35 -10.46 -2.64 -20.91
N LEU A 36 -9.38 -2.91 -21.65
CA LEU A 36 -8.90 -4.28 -21.87
C LEU A 36 -8.49 -4.94 -20.57
N PHE A 37 -7.81 -4.22 -19.69
CA PHE A 37 -7.40 -4.72 -18.37
C PHE A 37 -8.60 -5.02 -17.45
N ILE A 38 -9.62 -4.15 -17.45
CA ILE A 38 -10.85 -4.35 -16.70
C ILE A 38 -11.62 -5.58 -17.21
N ARG A 39 -11.74 -5.76 -18.54
CA ARG A 39 -12.40 -6.92 -19.15
C ARG A 39 -11.66 -8.23 -18.88
N ALA A 40 -10.32 -8.22 -18.93
CA ALA A 40 -9.51 -9.39 -18.60
C ALA A 40 -9.71 -9.81 -17.14
N ARG A 41 -9.80 -8.86 -16.22
CA ARG A 41 -10.03 -9.11 -14.79
C ARG A 41 -11.43 -9.65 -14.50
N GLN A 42 -12.44 -9.25 -15.27
CA GLN A 42 -13.83 -9.75 -15.15
C GLN A 42 -14.02 -11.17 -15.73
N GLN A 43 -13.19 -11.58 -16.70
CA GLN A 43 -13.24 -12.93 -17.27
C GLN A 43 -12.62 -14.00 -16.38
N VAL A 44 -11.68 -13.63 -15.49
CA VAL A 44 -11.07 -14.55 -14.50
C VAL A 44 -12.02 -14.90 -13.34
N ALA A 45 -13.13 -14.17 -13.18
CA ALA A 45 -14.08 -14.33 -12.07
C ALA A 45 -15.25 -15.29 -12.33
N LYS A 46 -15.26 -16.07 -13.44
CA LYS A 46 -16.28 -17.11 -13.67
C LYS A 46 -15.65 -18.50 -13.60
N PRO A 47 -16.10 -19.39 -12.69
CA PRO A 47 -15.70 -20.80 -12.72
C PRO A 47 -16.39 -21.50 -13.90
N GLU A 48 -15.62 -22.02 -14.84
CA GLU A 48 -16.12 -22.98 -15.84
C GLU A 48 -16.06 -24.39 -15.26
N GLU A 49 -17.20 -25.11 -15.30
CA GLU A 49 -17.30 -26.55 -15.04
C GLU A 49 -16.48 -27.33 -16.07
N ILE A 50 -15.54 -28.12 -15.58
CA ILE A 50 -14.70 -28.99 -16.41
C ILE A 50 -15.45 -30.31 -16.64
N SER A 51 -15.89 -30.54 -17.89
CA SER A 51 -16.23 -31.86 -18.37
C SER A 51 -14.97 -32.60 -18.79
N GLN A 52 -14.80 -33.80 -18.25
CA GLN A 52 -13.69 -34.71 -18.59
C GLN A 52 -13.94 -35.31 -19.99
N GLU A 53 -12.93 -35.26 -20.86
CA GLU A 53 -12.74 -36.29 -21.88
C GLU A 53 -11.24 -36.49 -22.19
N THR A 54 -10.92 -37.76 -22.28
CA THR A 54 -9.59 -38.37 -22.37
C THR A 54 -8.95 -38.30 -23.77
N ALA A 55 -7.67 -38.18 -23.92
CA ALA A 55 -6.75 -39.16 -24.50
C ALA A 55 -5.50 -38.56 -25.19
N ASN A 56 -4.35 -38.97 -24.71
CA ASN A 56 -3.06 -39.27 -25.42
C ASN A 56 -2.65 -38.50 -26.68
N HIS A 57 -1.51 -37.82 -26.68
CA HIS A 57 -0.29 -38.28 -27.42
C HIS A 57 0.92 -37.35 -27.22
N SER A 58 2.03 -38.04 -26.84
CA SER A 58 3.41 -37.87 -27.30
C SER A 58 4.22 -36.58 -27.03
N ALA A 59 5.34 -36.81 -26.39
CA ALA A 59 6.41 -35.94 -25.99
C ALA A 59 7.01 -35.07 -27.11
N SER A 60 7.23 -33.77 -26.80
CA SER A 60 8.32 -32.97 -27.36
C SER A 60 8.77 -31.97 -26.30
N ALA A 61 10.09 -31.80 -26.20
CA ALA A 61 10.81 -31.07 -25.17
C ALA A 61 10.26 -29.65 -24.91
N SER A 62 9.76 -29.44 -23.74
CA SER A 62 9.32 -28.13 -23.25
C SER A 62 10.51 -27.33 -22.72
N ALA A 63 10.66 -26.10 -23.23
CA ALA A 63 11.39 -25.03 -22.56
C ALA A 63 10.82 -24.82 -21.15
N PRO A 64 11.59 -24.41 -20.14
CA PRO A 64 11.06 -24.22 -18.81
C PRO A 64 9.99 -23.12 -18.82
N THR A 65 8.76 -23.48 -18.55
CA THR A 65 7.67 -22.56 -18.20
C THR A 65 8.12 -21.80 -16.96
N PRO A 66 8.03 -20.47 -16.89
CA PRO A 66 8.26 -19.76 -15.65
C PRO A 66 7.26 -20.26 -14.61
N GLU A 67 7.76 -20.88 -13.56
CA GLU A 67 6.96 -21.29 -12.42
C GLU A 67 6.26 -20.03 -11.87
N ILE A 68 4.93 -20.01 -11.94
CA ILE A 68 4.13 -19.06 -11.20
C ILE A 68 4.47 -19.32 -9.73
N PRO A 69 5.04 -18.35 -8.99
CA PRO A 69 5.38 -18.56 -7.59
C PRO A 69 4.14 -19.06 -6.86
N ALA A 70 4.28 -20.19 -6.16
CA ALA A 70 3.21 -20.77 -5.36
C ALA A 70 2.56 -19.68 -4.54
N VAL A 71 1.21 -19.61 -4.56
CA VAL A 71 0.44 -18.68 -3.73
C VAL A 71 0.86 -18.96 -2.28
N VAL A 72 1.65 -18.07 -1.71
CA VAL A 72 2.08 -18.19 -0.32
C VAL A 72 0.88 -17.80 0.54
N GLU A 73 0.25 -18.78 1.15
CA GLU A 73 -0.90 -18.59 2.02
C GLU A 73 -0.42 -18.18 3.41
N LEU A 74 -0.90 -17.04 3.91
CA LEU A 74 -0.66 -16.59 5.28
C LEU A 74 -1.52 -17.40 6.25
N LYS A 75 -0.88 -18.01 7.23
CA LYS A 75 -1.58 -18.71 8.32
C LYS A 75 -1.76 -17.78 9.51
N ILE A 76 -3.00 -17.43 9.82
CA ILE A 76 -3.33 -16.59 10.96
C ILE A 76 -3.59 -17.50 12.16
N GLU A 77 -2.59 -17.68 13.02
CA GLU A 77 -2.65 -18.54 14.21
C GLU A 77 -2.52 -17.69 15.48
N GLY A 78 -3.27 -18.04 16.51
CA GLY A 78 -3.21 -17.38 17.82
C GLY A 78 -4.55 -17.32 18.52
N ALA A 79 -4.53 -17.28 19.85
CA ALA A 79 -5.73 -17.23 20.68
C ALA A 79 -6.38 -15.84 20.71
N ASP A 80 -5.58 -14.80 20.59
CA ASP A 80 -6.00 -13.40 20.60
C ASP A 80 -5.35 -12.61 19.46
N LYS A 81 -5.70 -11.33 19.33
CA LYS A 81 -5.18 -10.45 18.27
C LYS A 81 -3.66 -10.29 18.32
N ALA A 82 -3.09 -10.17 19.52
CA ALA A 82 -1.65 -10.01 19.71
C ALA A 82 -0.90 -11.25 19.22
N ALA A 83 -1.35 -12.45 19.62
CA ALA A 83 -0.77 -13.71 19.17
C ALA A 83 -0.91 -13.91 17.66
N LYS A 84 -2.05 -13.53 17.06
CA LYS A 84 -2.26 -13.56 15.60
C LYS A 84 -1.32 -12.62 14.86
N LEU A 85 -1.14 -11.39 15.35
CA LEU A 85 -0.20 -10.43 14.76
C LEU A 85 1.24 -10.92 14.86
N GLU A 86 1.62 -11.53 15.99
CA GLU A 86 2.94 -12.12 16.14
C GLU A 86 3.16 -13.30 15.18
N SER A 87 2.15 -14.14 14.95
CA SER A 87 2.19 -15.21 13.94
C SER A 87 2.44 -14.65 12.54
N ILE A 88 1.74 -13.56 12.16
CA ILE A 88 1.96 -12.88 10.87
C ILE A 88 3.34 -12.23 10.82
N ARG A 89 3.82 -11.61 11.91
CA ARG A 89 5.14 -10.99 11.98
C ARG A 89 6.26 -12.00 11.71
N GLN A 90 6.17 -13.20 12.30
CA GLN A 90 7.15 -14.26 12.08
C GLN A 90 7.15 -14.76 10.63
N GLN A 91 6.00 -14.88 9.99
CA GLN A 91 5.89 -15.23 8.57
C GLN A 91 6.41 -14.12 7.65
N ALA A 92 6.15 -12.84 8.02
CA ALA A 92 6.59 -11.67 7.27
C ALA A 92 8.12 -11.56 7.20
N ASP A 93 8.84 -11.98 8.21
CA ASP A 93 10.32 -11.97 8.24
C ASP A 93 10.94 -12.79 7.12
N ASN A 94 10.24 -13.85 6.69
CA ASN A 94 10.66 -14.74 5.58
C ASN A 94 9.68 -14.70 4.39
N TRP A 95 8.99 -13.57 4.17
CA TRP A 95 7.98 -13.43 3.15
C TRP A 95 8.53 -13.55 1.73
N GLN A 96 8.41 -14.75 1.15
CA GLN A 96 8.98 -15.08 -0.16
C GLN A 96 8.53 -14.18 -1.31
N PRO A 97 7.26 -13.76 -1.42
CA PRO A 97 6.85 -12.86 -2.50
C PRO A 97 7.62 -11.53 -2.53
N ALA A 98 8.00 -10.98 -1.36
CA ALA A 98 8.81 -9.78 -1.28
C ALA A 98 10.31 -10.06 -1.51
N LYS A 99 10.84 -11.14 -0.93
CA LYS A 99 12.26 -11.51 -1.07
C LYS A 99 12.63 -11.89 -2.51
N ALA A 100 11.72 -12.49 -3.26
CA ALA A 100 11.94 -12.87 -4.66
C ALA A 100 12.08 -11.67 -5.62
N LEU A 101 11.69 -10.46 -5.20
CA LEU A 101 11.80 -9.26 -6.05
C LEU A 101 13.24 -8.71 -6.15
N ASP A 102 14.11 -9.04 -5.20
CA ASP A 102 15.52 -8.59 -5.13
C ASP A 102 15.68 -7.04 -5.16
N SER A 103 14.57 -6.34 -5.02
CA SER A 103 14.48 -4.86 -5.04
C SER A 103 14.16 -4.26 -3.67
N LEU A 104 14.05 -5.11 -2.65
CA LEU A 104 13.81 -4.74 -1.27
C LEU A 104 15.02 -5.12 -0.40
N ARG A 105 15.21 -4.40 0.70
CA ARG A 105 16.26 -4.72 1.66
C ARG A 105 15.80 -5.86 2.59
N GLU A 106 16.75 -6.46 3.31
CA GLU A 106 16.50 -7.68 4.08
C GLU A 106 15.76 -7.44 5.40
N ASN A 107 16.01 -6.26 6.03
CA ASN A 107 15.46 -5.99 7.37
C ASN A 107 13.97 -5.64 7.29
N MET A 108 13.15 -6.47 7.93
CA MET A 108 11.72 -6.28 8.00
C MET A 108 11.35 -5.26 9.07
N VAL A 109 10.42 -4.38 8.72
CA VAL A 109 9.77 -3.43 9.63
C VAL A 109 8.28 -3.75 9.65
N PHE A 110 7.80 -4.35 10.74
CA PHE A 110 6.44 -4.85 10.79
C PHE A 110 5.44 -3.72 11.09
N ALA A 111 5.04 -3.60 12.33
CA ALA A 111 4.07 -2.62 12.80
C ALA A 111 4.30 -2.32 14.28
N THR A 112 3.66 -1.28 14.79
CA THR A 112 3.70 -0.91 16.21
C THR A 112 2.33 -0.40 16.67
N GLY A 113 2.09 -0.42 17.99
CA GLY A 113 0.87 0.09 18.61
C GLY A 113 -0.08 -1.01 19.09
N SER A 114 -1.33 -0.64 19.34
CA SER A 114 -2.34 -1.52 19.95
C SER A 114 -2.96 -2.49 18.94
N PRO A 115 -3.04 -3.79 19.24
CA PRO A 115 -3.83 -4.73 18.46
C PRO A 115 -5.34 -4.46 18.49
N ASP A 116 -5.82 -3.69 19.48
CA ASP A 116 -7.21 -3.30 19.65
C ASP A 116 -7.48 -1.85 19.22
N ALA A 117 -6.58 -1.26 18.43
CA ALA A 117 -6.69 0.11 17.99
C ALA A 117 -7.94 0.35 17.15
N LYS A 118 -8.66 1.43 17.46
CA LYS A 118 -9.76 1.93 16.62
C LYS A 118 -9.25 2.68 15.36
N LEU A 119 -8.06 3.24 15.45
CA LEU A 119 -7.40 3.99 14.38
C LEU A 119 -6.16 3.25 13.91
N MET A 120 -6.11 2.94 12.61
CA MET A 120 -4.94 2.38 11.95
C MET A 120 -4.37 3.40 10.96
N LEU A 121 -3.05 3.62 11.03
CA LEU A 121 -2.33 4.50 10.11
C LEU A 121 -1.40 3.65 9.25
N ILE A 122 -1.48 3.82 7.93
CA ILE A 122 -0.70 3.04 6.98
C ILE A 122 0.16 3.99 6.13
N GLY A 123 1.49 3.83 6.19
CA GLY A 123 2.46 4.47 5.32
C GLY A 123 2.80 3.63 4.10
N ASP A 124 3.67 4.12 3.23
CA ASP A 124 4.09 3.43 2.01
C ASP A 124 5.16 2.37 2.26
N ALA A 125 6.30 2.72 2.83
CA ALA A 125 7.41 1.81 3.09
C ALA A 125 8.35 2.37 4.17
N PRO A 126 9.16 1.50 4.84
CA PRO A 126 10.17 1.94 5.79
C PRO A 126 11.26 2.81 5.13
N GLY A 127 11.72 3.81 5.85
CA GLY A 127 12.92 4.57 5.54
C GLY A 127 14.18 4.00 6.21
N HIS A 128 15.27 4.78 6.14
CA HIS A 128 16.56 4.40 6.71
C HIS A 128 16.52 4.18 8.25
N ASN A 129 15.87 5.11 8.96
CA ASN A 129 15.79 5.01 10.41
C ASN A 129 14.89 3.85 10.85
N GLU A 130 13.76 3.68 10.14
CA GLU A 130 12.81 2.62 10.38
C GLU A 130 13.45 1.23 10.16
N GLU A 131 14.24 1.07 9.09
CA GLU A 131 15.01 -0.15 8.82
C GLU A 131 16.02 -0.45 9.93
N LYS A 132 16.69 0.59 10.46
CA LYS A 132 17.69 0.45 11.51
C LYS A 132 17.10 0.08 12.85
N GLU A 133 15.95 0.66 13.19
CA GLU A 133 15.28 0.46 14.48
C GLU A 133 14.22 -0.64 14.45
N ALA A 134 13.95 -1.21 13.27
CA ALA A 134 12.92 -2.21 13.00
C ALA A 134 11.51 -1.78 13.47
N GLU A 135 11.25 -0.45 13.47
CA GLU A 135 9.97 0.11 13.88
C GLU A 135 9.48 1.17 12.86
N PRO A 136 8.18 1.18 12.48
CA PRO A 136 7.64 2.14 11.52
C PRO A 136 7.57 3.55 12.12
N PHE A 137 7.82 4.56 11.30
CA PHE A 137 7.69 5.97 11.66
C PHE A 137 8.50 6.39 12.90
N VAL A 138 9.78 6.06 12.95
CA VAL A 138 10.73 6.51 13.99
C VAL A 138 11.62 7.67 13.51
N GLY A 139 11.77 7.85 12.21
CA GLY A 139 12.54 8.94 11.61
C GLY A 139 11.84 10.31 11.64
N PRO A 140 12.34 11.31 10.89
CA PRO A 140 11.77 12.67 10.88
C PRO A 140 10.30 12.74 10.49
N ALA A 141 9.84 11.90 9.55
CA ALA A 141 8.43 11.79 9.18
C ALA A 141 7.59 11.22 10.33
N GLY A 142 8.13 10.25 11.07
CA GLY A 142 7.50 9.66 12.25
C GLY A 142 7.36 10.66 13.38
N GLN A 143 8.34 11.55 13.57
CA GLN A 143 8.23 12.63 14.56
C GLN A 143 7.07 13.59 14.21
N LYS A 144 6.88 13.88 12.92
CA LYS A 144 5.70 14.65 12.49
C LYS A 144 4.39 13.90 12.70
N LEU A 145 4.38 12.59 12.51
CA LEU A 145 3.22 11.78 12.83
C LEU A 145 2.91 11.82 14.33
N ASN A 146 3.92 11.73 15.19
CA ASN A 146 3.74 11.85 16.64
C ASN A 146 3.18 13.23 17.05
N ASP A 147 3.66 14.32 16.42
CA ASP A 147 3.11 15.67 16.63
C ASP A 147 1.62 15.73 16.25
N ILE A 148 1.23 15.09 15.14
CA ILE A 148 -0.15 15.01 14.66
C ILE A 148 -1.02 14.21 15.64
N LEU A 149 -0.60 13.02 16.05
CA LEU A 149 -1.32 12.18 17.01
C LEU A 149 -1.52 12.91 18.35
N LYS A 150 -0.47 13.57 18.85
CA LYS A 150 -0.55 14.39 20.06
C LYS A 150 -1.56 15.54 19.90
N ALA A 151 -1.61 16.17 18.72
CA ALA A 151 -2.57 17.22 18.44
C ALA A 151 -4.02 16.70 18.34
N MET A 152 -4.21 15.44 17.94
CA MET A 152 -5.50 14.73 17.99
C MET A 152 -5.91 14.33 19.42
N GLY A 153 -4.96 14.31 20.35
CA GLY A 153 -5.19 13.84 21.73
C GLY A 153 -5.11 12.32 21.90
N VAL A 154 -4.42 11.64 20.99
CA VAL A 154 -4.15 10.20 21.05
C VAL A 154 -2.66 9.93 21.12
N SER A 155 -2.27 8.85 21.76
CA SER A 155 -0.87 8.41 21.85
C SER A 155 -0.54 7.39 20.76
N ARG A 156 0.76 7.16 20.55
CA ARG A 156 1.25 6.17 19.57
C ARG A 156 0.86 4.74 19.97
N GLU A 157 0.74 4.48 21.27
CA GLU A 157 0.38 3.19 21.84
C GLU A 157 -1.12 2.87 21.71
N GLU A 158 -1.97 3.89 21.51
CA GLU A 158 -3.43 3.74 21.37
C GLU A 158 -3.84 3.48 19.91
N VAL A 159 -2.98 3.76 18.95
CA VAL A 159 -3.22 3.53 17.52
C VAL A 159 -2.43 2.33 17.02
N TYR A 160 -2.72 1.86 15.80
CA TYR A 160 -1.91 0.87 15.11
C TYR A 160 -1.23 1.53 13.90
N ILE A 161 0.09 1.43 13.83
CA ILE A 161 0.90 2.09 12.79
C ILE A 161 1.63 1.02 12.00
N SER A 162 1.47 1.06 10.68
CA SER A 162 2.06 0.09 9.77
C SER A 162 2.47 0.74 8.44
N ASN A 163 3.12 -0.03 7.57
CA ASN A 163 3.43 0.34 6.20
C ASN A 163 2.87 -0.70 5.23
N LEU A 164 2.51 -0.26 4.02
CA LEU A 164 2.05 -1.11 2.94
C LEU A 164 3.14 -2.13 2.54
N VAL A 165 4.38 -1.65 2.38
CA VAL A 165 5.55 -2.50 2.16
C VAL A 165 6.33 -2.65 3.47
N LYS A 166 6.69 -3.89 3.83
CA LYS A 166 7.35 -4.19 5.11
C LYS A 166 8.88 -4.06 5.07
N PHE A 167 9.43 -3.89 3.91
CA PHE A 167 10.87 -3.82 3.67
C PHE A 167 11.21 -2.51 2.99
N ARG A 168 12.37 -1.96 3.32
CA ARG A 168 12.82 -0.72 2.68
C ARG A 168 13.14 -0.96 1.20
N PRO A 169 12.55 -0.19 0.25
CA PRO A 169 12.92 -0.27 -1.16
C PRO A 169 14.40 0.02 -1.38
N SER A 170 15.10 -0.87 -2.10
CA SER A 170 16.54 -0.75 -2.35
C SER A 170 16.85 0.18 -3.52
N MET A 171 18.05 0.76 -3.51
CA MET A 171 18.59 1.63 -4.56
C MET A 171 20.07 1.37 -4.74
N PRO A 172 20.62 1.53 -5.96
CA PRO A 172 22.07 1.50 -6.16
C PRO A 172 22.77 2.54 -5.28
N ARG A 173 23.83 2.13 -4.60
CA ARG A 173 24.64 3.00 -3.70
C ARG A 173 23.80 3.74 -2.64
N GLN A 174 22.75 3.07 -2.14
CA GLN A 174 21.84 3.64 -1.17
C GLN A 174 22.55 3.95 0.17
N THR A 175 22.29 5.15 0.68
CA THR A 175 22.68 5.59 2.03
C THR A 175 21.42 5.86 2.85
N THR A 176 21.12 7.12 3.17
CA THR A 176 19.93 7.54 3.92
C THR A 176 18.74 7.90 3.03
N ASN A 177 18.96 7.97 1.72
CA ASN A 177 17.93 8.29 0.74
C ASN A 177 16.91 7.13 0.58
N ASN A 178 15.66 7.50 0.31
CA ASN A 178 14.56 6.56 0.12
C ASN A 178 13.90 6.81 -1.23
N ARG A 179 13.30 5.78 -1.80
CA ARG A 179 12.40 5.85 -2.97
C ARG A 179 11.01 5.33 -2.62
N LYS A 180 10.06 5.66 -3.44
CA LYS A 180 8.73 5.04 -3.38
C LYS A 180 8.83 3.54 -3.72
N PRO A 181 8.00 2.69 -3.10
CA PRO A 181 7.87 1.31 -3.53
C PRO A 181 7.28 1.21 -4.93
N SER A 182 7.66 0.18 -5.66
CA SER A 182 7.06 -0.14 -6.96
C SER A 182 5.69 -0.82 -6.80
N PRO A 183 4.85 -0.86 -7.86
CA PRO A 183 3.59 -1.62 -7.83
C PRO A 183 3.79 -3.09 -7.47
N GLU A 184 4.85 -3.73 -7.95
CA GLU A 184 5.18 -5.12 -7.66
C GLU A 184 5.55 -5.32 -6.18
N GLU A 185 6.31 -4.39 -5.59
CA GLU A 185 6.67 -4.41 -4.18
C GLU A 185 5.43 -4.21 -3.28
N MET A 186 4.53 -3.30 -3.67
CA MET A 186 3.26 -3.10 -2.99
C MET A 186 2.38 -4.35 -3.08
N ALA A 187 2.24 -4.94 -4.28
CA ALA A 187 1.45 -6.14 -4.49
C ALA A 187 1.99 -7.34 -3.70
N ALA A 188 3.32 -7.50 -3.64
CA ALA A 188 3.97 -8.57 -2.88
C ALA A 188 3.73 -8.47 -1.37
N CYS A 189 3.63 -7.25 -0.81
CA CYS A 189 3.44 -7.04 0.62
C CYS A 189 1.96 -6.83 1.02
N LEU A 190 1.07 -6.55 0.08
CA LEU A 190 -0.36 -6.29 0.34
C LEU A 190 -1.04 -7.40 1.18
N PRO A 191 -0.79 -8.71 0.95
CA PRO A 191 -1.39 -9.76 1.78
C PRO A 191 -1.08 -9.62 3.27
N LEU A 192 0.13 -9.17 3.64
CA LEU A 192 0.53 -8.94 5.03
C LEU A 192 -0.32 -7.83 5.67
N VAL A 193 -0.47 -6.70 4.99
CA VAL A 193 -1.27 -5.56 5.48
C VAL A 193 -2.75 -5.92 5.57
N MET A 194 -3.28 -6.65 4.59
CA MET A 194 -4.66 -7.11 4.64
C MET A 194 -4.91 -8.07 5.82
N ALA A 195 -3.94 -8.93 6.15
CA ALA A 195 -3.99 -9.78 7.34
C ALA A 195 -3.97 -8.94 8.63
N GLU A 196 -3.09 -7.92 8.74
CA GLU A 196 -3.08 -6.99 9.87
C GLU A 196 -4.44 -6.30 10.04
N ILE A 197 -5.02 -5.76 8.96
CA ILE A 197 -6.34 -5.11 8.97
C ILE A 197 -7.42 -6.08 9.44
N SER A 198 -7.41 -7.33 8.96
CA SER A 198 -8.39 -8.36 9.34
C SER A 198 -8.29 -8.78 10.81
N ILE A 199 -7.10 -8.72 11.41
CA ILE A 199 -6.86 -9.04 12.81
C ILE A 199 -7.21 -7.85 13.70
N VAL A 200 -6.68 -6.66 13.41
CA VAL A 200 -6.90 -5.43 14.19
C VAL A 200 -8.36 -5.00 14.12
N GLN A 201 -8.99 -5.10 12.96
CA GLN A 201 -10.37 -4.65 12.71
C GLN A 201 -10.61 -3.20 13.16
N PRO A 202 -9.82 -2.24 12.64
CA PRO A 202 -9.93 -0.86 13.07
C PRO A 202 -11.28 -0.26 12.66
N THR A 203 -11.76 0.71 13.42
CA THR A 203 -12.97 1.49 13.06
C THR A 203 -12.70 2.39 11.85
N LEU A 204 -11.43 2.81 11.69
CA LEU A 204 -11.00 3.78 10.68
C LEU A 204 -9.54 3.53 10.29
N ILE A 205 -9.26 3.69 8.99
CA ILE A 205 -7.89 3.69 8.45
C ILE A 205 -7.55 5.09 7.92
N ILE A 206 -6.35 5.58 8.22
CA ILE A 206 -5.75 6.73 7.55
C ILE A 206 -4.64 6.23 6.62
N ALA A 207 -4.82 6.43 5.33
CA ALA A 207 -3.82 6.18 4.30
C ALA A 207 -2.91 7.41 4.14
N LEU A 208 -1.65 7.25 4.54
CA LEU A 208 -0.66 8.33 4.56
C LEU A 208 0.08 8.44 3.20
N GLY A 209 -0.50 9.21 2.29
CA GLY A 209 0.07 9.47 0.97
C GLY A 209 -0.64 8.77 -0.19
N GLY A 210 -0.45 9.32 -1.40
CA GLY A 210 -1.06 8.80 -2.63
C GLY A 210 -0.58 7.38 -2.97
N THR A 211 0.66 7.03 -2.66
CA THR A 211 1.21 5.67 -2.87
C THR A 211 0.45 4.62 -2.08
N VAL A 212 0.03 4.94 -0.84
CA VAL A 212 -0.80 4.03 -0.04
C VAL A 212 -2.20 3.92 -0.62
N ALA A 213 -2.77 5.03 -1.06
CA ALA A 213 -4.08 5.03 -1.71
C ALA A 213 -4.09 4.22 -3.01
N GLU A 214 -3.00 4.28 -3.79
CA GLU A 214 -2.79 3.45 -4.97
C GLU A 214 -2.72 1.96 -4.61
N GLY A 215 -1.82 1.57 -3.72
CA GLY A 215 -1.56 0.16 -3.41
C GLY A 215 -2.67 -0.50 -2.59
N LEU A 216 -3.34 0.22 -1.68
CA LEU A 216 -4.36 -0.32 -0.80
C LEU A 216 -5.77 -0.25 -1.38
N LEU A 217 -6.09 0.84 -2.09
CA LEU A 217 -7.44 1.14 -2.59
C LEU A 217 -7.54 1.04 -4.12
N GLY A 218 -6.43 0.87 -4.83
CA GLY A 218 -6.38 0.89 -6.29
C GLY A 218 -6.73 2.26 -6.90
N LEU A 219 -6.54 3.34 -6.14
CA LEU A 219 -6.81 4.69 -6.61
C LEU A 219 -5.63 5.21 -7.43
N ASP A 220 -5.92 5.80 -8.59
CA ASP A 220 -4.95 6.46 -9.44
C ASP A 220 -5.26 7.96 -9.53
N GLY A 221 -4.23 8.79 -9.71
CA GLY A 221 -4.36 10.22 -9.87
C GLY A 221 -3.66 11.06 -8.79
N LYS A 222 -4.08 12.32 -8.67
CA LYS A 222 -3.48 13.26 -7.72
C LYS A 222 -4.05 13.07 -6.32
N ILE A 223 -3.17 13.13 -5.32
CA ILE A 223 -3.60 13.04 -3.91
C ILE A 223 -4.65 14.09 -3.54
N SER A 224 -4.63 15.27 -4.16
CA SER A 224 -5.64 16.31 -3.96
C SER A 224 -7.06 15.88 -4.37
N GLU A 225 -7.19 14.93 -5.27
CA GLU A 225 -8.47 14.40 -5.73
C GLU A 225 -8.96 13.22 -4.86
N MET A 226 -8.03 12.56 -4.16
CA MET A 226 -8.30 11.44 -3.26
C MET A 226 -8.64 11.89 -1.84
N ARG A 227 -8.12 13.04 -1.42
CA ARG A 227 -8.39 13.64 -0.10
C ARG A 227 -9.82 14.16 0.03
N GLU A 228 -10.19 14.53 1.23
CA GLU A 228 -11.49 15.15 1.56
C GLU A 228 -12.71 14.24 1.31
N LYS A 229 -12.47 12.98 0.99
CA LYS A 229 -13.48 11.94 0.75
C LYS A 229 -13.25 10.78 1.71
N TRP A 230 -14.30 10.03 1.94
CA TRP A 230 -14.23 8.72 2.55
C TRP A 230 -14.20 7.66 1.45
N HIS A 231 -13.21 6.79 1.51
CA HIS A 231 -13.13 5.59 0.69
C HIS A 231 -13.55 4.40 1.54
N ASP A 232 -13.81 3.28 0.90
CA ASP A 232 -14.18 2.04 1.57
C ASP A 232 -13.15 0.95 1.26
N LEU A 233 -12.73 0.24 2.29
CA LEU A 233 -11.93 -0.96 2.19
C LEU A 233 -12.64 -2.10 2.91
N SER A 234 -13.44 -2.89 2.19
CA SER A 234 -14.18 -4.03 2.75
C SER A 234 -15.05 -3.65 3.98
N GLY A 235 -15.73 -2.51 3.91
CA GLY A 235 -16.60 -2.00 4.97
C GLY A 235 -15.89 -1.12 6.00
N ILE A 236 -14.58 -0.95 5.92
CA ILE A 236 -13.81 -0.05 6.80
C ILE A 236 -13.61 1.29 6.10
N PRO A 237 -14.04 2.42 6.68
CA PRO A 237 -13.81 3.73 6.11
C PRO A 237 -12.33 4.09 6.11
N VAL A 238 -11.85 4.60 4.96
CA VAL A 238 -10.46 5.03 4.78
C VAL A 238 -10.42 6.51 4.44
N ARG A 239 -9.60 7.27 5.18
CA ARG A 239 -9.28 8.67 4.87
C ARG A 239 -7.89 8.74 4.26
N VAL A 240 -7.79 9.28 3.04
CA VAL A 240 -6.51 9.55 2.40
C VAL A 240 -6.03 10.95 2.81
N THR A 241 -4.76 11.09 3.17
CA THR A 241 -4.14 12.37 3.51
C THR A 241 -2.70 12.46 2.99
N TYR A 242 -2.05 13.61 3.14
CA TYR A 242 -0.65 13.77 2.81
C TYR A 242 0.24 12.90 3.71
N HIS A 243 1.32 12.34 3.13
CA HIS A 243 2.33 11.67 3.92
C HIS A 243 3.05 12.68 4.85
N PRO A 244 3.36 12.34 6.12
CA PRO A 244 4.01 13.27 7.05
C PRO A 244 5.33 13.85 6.53
N SER A 245 6.09 13.13 5.70
CA SER A 245 7.31 13.65 5.06
C SER A 245 7.05 14.85 4.14
N TYR A 246 5.85 14.98 3.59
CA TYR A 246 5.50 16.11 2.74
C TYR A 246 5.50 17.43 3.53
N LEU A 247 5.21 17.39 4.84
CA LEU A 247 5.32 18.55 5.73
C LEU A 247 6.78 19.03 5.88
N LEU A 248 7.75 18.12 5.73
CA LEU A 248 9.17 18.44 5.78
C LEU A 248 9.64 19.08 4.47
N GLN A 249 9.14 18.59 3.33
CA GLN A 249 9.55 19.04 1.99
C GLN A 249 8.88 20.37 1.58
N SER A 250 7.63 20.59 1.99
CA SER A 250 6.83 21.78 1.62
C SER A 250 7.24 23.06 2.35
N GLY A 251 8.39 23.07 3.05
CA GLY A 251 8.83 24.21 3.87
C GLY A 251 7.87 24.54 5.02
N GLY A 252 6.98 23.62 5.35
CA GLY A 252 6.01 23.80 6.42
C GLY A 252 4.86 24.78 6.09
N SER A 253 4.49 24.89 4.80
CA SER A 253 3.35 25.70 4.36
C SER A 253 2.12 25.49 5.24
N ASN A 254 1.54 26.59 5.76
CA ASN A 254 0.34 26.51 6.60
C ASN A 254 -0.85 25.92 5.84
N GLN A 255 -0.92 26.11 4.53
CA GLN A 255 -1.97 25.52 3.70
C GLN A 255 -1.89 23.99 3.71
N VAL A 256 -0.70 23.40 3.53
CA VAL A 256 -0.51 21.95 3.58
C VAL A 256 -0.80 21.41 4.97
N LYS A 257 -0.34 22.10 6.02
CA LYS A 257 -0.65 21.74 7.42
C LYS A 257 -2.15 21.77 7.68
N ARG A 258 -2.84 22.81 7.19
CA ARG A 258 -4.29 22.95 7.33
C ARG A 258 -5.01 21.81 6.61
N SER A 259 -4.66 21.55 5.37
CA SER A 259 -5.25 20.48 4.59
C SER A 259 -5.09 19.10 5.25
N LEU A 260 -3.89 18.76 5.75
CA LEU A 260 -3.68 17.52 6.50
C LEU A 260 -4.52 17.52 7.79
N TRP A 261 -4.55 18.65 8.51
CA TRP A 261 -5.29 18.74 9.76
C TRP A 261 -6.81 18.60 9.57
N GLU A 262 -7.38 19.07 8.46
CA GLU A 262 -8.79 18.85 8.09
C GLU A 262 -9.11 17.36 7.90
N ASP A 263 -8.18 16.58 7.32
CA ASP A 263 -8.34 15.14 7.26
C ASP A 263 -8.31 14.50 8.65
N MET A 264 -7.46 15.01 9.56
CA MET A 264 -7.42 14.53 10.95
C MET A 264 -8.67 14.90 11.73
N LEU A 265 -9.20 16.12 11.55
CA LEU A 265 -10.47 16.53 12.18
C LEU A 265 -11.62 15.62 11.74
N ALA A 266 -11.71 15.31 10.44
CA ALA A 266 -12.71 14.38 9.92
C ALA A 266 -12.54 12.96 10.52
N ALA A 267 -11.29 12.51 10.73
CA ALA A 267 -11.02 11.25 11.39
C ALA A 267 -11.42 11.28 12.88
N MET A 268 -11.15 12.37 13.59
CA MET A 268 -11.54 12.56 14.98
C MET A 268 -13.07 12.55 15.13
N GLU A 269 -13.81 13.24 14.25
CA GLU A 269 -15.28 13.21 14.22
C GLU A 269 -15.80 11.78 14.01
N LYS A 270 -15.22 11.03 13.08
CA LYS A 270 -15.62 9.65 12.78
C LYS A 270 -15.35 8.68 13.93
N LEU A 271 -14.38 8.99 14.79
CA LEU A 271 -13.99 8.21 15.97
C LEU A 271 -14.66 8.69 17.27
N ASP A 272 -15.55 9.67 17.19
CA ASP A 272 -16.19 10.33 18.34
C ASP A 272 -15.18 10.90 19.35
N LEU A 273 -14.01 11.35 18.86
CA LEU A 273 -13.00 12.00 19.71
C LEU A 273 -13.40 13.46 19.97
N PRO A 274 -13.12 13.98 21.20
CA PRO A 274 -13.44 15.37 21.52
C PRO A 274 -12.60 16.34 20.68
N ILE A 275 -13.26 17.32 20.07
CA ILE A 275 -12.63 18.36 19.24
C ILE A 275 -12.86 19.73 19.90
N SER A 276 -11.79 20.36 20.37
CA SER A 276 -11.82 21.70 20.93
C SER A 276 -11.87 22.78 19.84
N GLU A 277 -12.39 23.97 20.17
CA GLU A 277 -12.37 25.13 19.26
C GLU A 277 -10.95 25.54 18.85
N LYS A 278 -9.98 25.33 19.73
CA LYS A 278 -8.57 25.54 19.41
C LYS A 278 -8.12 24.59 18.30
N GLN A 279 -8.46 23.31 18.34
CA GLN A 279 -8.13 22.34 17.30
C GLN A 279 -8.80 22.69 15.96
N LYS A 280 -10.05 23.11 15.97
CA LYS A 280 -10.76 23.57 14.77
C LYS A 280 -10.05 24.75 14.09
N SER A 281 -9.41 25.62 14.88
CA SER A 281 -8.72 26.83 14.39
C SER A 281 -7.25 26.60 14.00
N PHE A 282 -6.67 25.41 14.17
CA PHE A 282 -5.27 25.16 13.81
C PHE A 282 -5.00 25.45 12.33
N PHE A 283 -3.93 26.21 12.09
CA PHE A 283 -3.43 26.58 10.76
C PHE A 283 -4.40 27.40 9.90
N LEU A 284 -5.47 27.95 10.45
CA LEU A 284 -6.29 28.95 9.77
C LEU A 284 -5.50 30.26 9.59
N PRO A 285 -5.76 31.02 8.52
CA PRO A 285 -5.22 32.36 8.39
C PRO A 285 -5.58 33.19 9.64
N LYS A 286 -4.61 33.94 10.14
CA LYS A 286 -4.93 34.93 11.19
C LYS A 286 -5.80 36.02 10.57
N SER A 287 -6.99 36.20 11.12
CA SER A 287 -7.85 37.32 10.82
C SER A 287 -7.23 38.65 11.22
#